data_d9569697d574ccd4fa2f5b7ec5dd15dc
#
_entry.id   d9569697d574ccd4fa2f5b7ec5dd15dc
#
_cell.length_a   1.000
_cell.length_b   1.000
_cell.length_c   1.000
_cell.angle_alpha   90.00
_cell.angle_beta   90.00
_cell.angle_gamma   90.00
#
_symmetry.space_group_name_H-M   'P 1'
#
loop_
_entity.id
_entity.type
_entity.pdbx_description
1 polymer ?
#
loop_
_entity_poly.entity_id
_entity_poly.type
_entity_poly.pdbx_seq_one_letter_code
_entity_poly.pdbx_strand_id
1 'polypeptide(L)'
;NLFVKVTKGCNAHCLFCSNANCPHPSSAFDIDKLVRILTELQSKGIKVNHLNITGGEPSIVSPLVFKIIDRLNCDEFSNIHLHLNTYGILSESQKLMTHPRWDSISMSLHHYDLNKLSQLYGCSIDANAFQFQGVDMQKMNVSCNLIKGYIDNANEAHKMLDFALALGVPRIGFVALMKVNEYCRENFIDLEEIHWEAIPHVYFTKSMNRGQDCKCSNFLYNKDLKILE
;
A
#
# COMPACT_ATOMS: atom_id res chain seq x y z
N ASN A 1 13.30 0.94 9.60
CA ASN A 1 11.92 1.23 9.21
C ASN A 1 11.03 1.25 10.45
N LEU A 2 10.20 2.28 10.60
CA LEU A 2 9.23 2.42 11.68
C LEU A 2 7.83 2.46 11.09
N PHE A 3 6.88 1.70 11.67
CA PHE A 3 5.49 1.70 11.28
C PHE A 3 4.66 2.40 12.35
N VAL A 4 3.88 3.40 11.94
CA VAL A 4 3.05 4.23 12.81
C VAL A 4 1.59 3.99 12.48
N LYS A 5 0.89 3.27 13.35
CA LYS A 5 -0.56 3.09 13.25
C LYS A 5 -1.27 4.30 13.84
N VAL A 6 -1.75 5.20 12.99
CA VAL A 6 -2.45 6.43 13.43
C VAL A 6 -3.88 6.17 13.88
N THR A 7 -4.47 5.06 13.42
CA THR A 7 -5.81 4.61 13.81
C THR A 7 -5.94 3.10 13.65
N LYS A 8 -6.84 2.47 14.38
CA LYS A 8 -7.29 1.09 14.11
C LYS A 8 -8.61 1.07 13.32
N GLY A 9 -9.29 2.21 13.21
CA GLY A 9 -10.52 2.35 12.45
C GLY A 9 -10.27 2.21 10.95
N CYS A 10 -11.26 1.62 10.26
CA CYS A 10 -11.31 1.51 8.81
C CYS A 10 -12.78 1.54 8.39
N ASN A 11 -13.06 2.14 7.26
CA ASN A 11 -14.38 2.15 6.65
C ASN A 11 -14.56 1.05 5.57
N ALA A 12 -13.54 0.19 5.39
CA ALA A 12 -13.64 -1.06 4.67
C ALA A 12 -13.74 -2.25 5.64
N HIS A 13 -14.32 -3.36 5.15
CA HIS A 13 -14.57 -4.58 5.91
C HIS A 13 -13.96 -5.81 5.21
N CYS A 14 -12.71 -5.68 4.76
CA CYS A 14 -12.01 -6.71 4.02
C CYS A 14 -11.90 -8.01 4.83
N LEU A 15 -12.38 -9.13 4.27
CA LEU A 15 -12.34 -10.45 4.94
C LEU A 15 -10.90 -10.95 5.17
N PHE A 16 -9.96 -10.50 4.34
CA PHE A 16 -8.53 -10.84 4.44
C PHE A 16 -7.74 -9.88 5.34
N CYS A 17 -8.40 -8.90 5.99
CA CYS A 17 -7.71 -7.89 6.78
C CYS A 17 -7.07 -8.49 8.04
N SER A 18 -5.77 -8.27 8.24
CA SER A 18 -5.06 -8.68 9.44
C SER A 18 -5.47 -7.89 10.70
N ASN A 19 -6.19 -6.77 10.52
CA ASN A 19 -6.70 -5.92 11.60
C ASN A 19 -8.22 -6.06 11.83
N ALA A 20 -8.92 -6.96 11.14
CA ALA A 20 -10.39 -7.05 11.13
C ALA A 20 -11.03 -7.18 12.52
N ASN A 21 -10.34 -7.79 13.48
CA ASN A 21 -10.83 -8.02 14.84
C ASN A 21 -10.20 -7.06 15.88
N CYS A 22 -9.50 -6.02 15.43
CA CYS A 22 -8.93 -5.05 16.36
C CYS A 22 -10.03 -4.08 16.84
N PRO A 23 -10.36 -4.03 18.13
CA PRO A 23 -11.31 -3.05 18.63
C PRO A 23 -10.81 -1.63 18.30
N HIS A 24 -11.75 -0.74 17.98
CA HIS A 24 -11.42 0.66 17.73
C HIS A 24 -10.72 1.23 18.96
N PRO A 25 -9.59 1.94 18.79
CA PRO A 25 -8.89 2.48 19.92
C PRO A 25 -9.70 3.59 20.55
N SER A 26 -9.75 3.59 21.85
CA SER A 26 -10.28 4.68 22.66
C SER A 26 -9.26 5.79 22.91
N SER A 27 -7.97 5.55 22.62
CA SER A 27 -6.90 6.52 22.86
C SER A 27 -6.57 7.33 21.62
N ALA A 28 -6.52 8.65 21.77
CA ALA A 28 -6.01 9.55 20.75
C ALA A 28 -4.51 9.23 20.50
N PHE A 29 -4.09 9.32 19.24
CA PHE A 29 -2.69 9.18 18.88
C PHE A 29 -1.88 10.37 19.44
N ASP A 30 -0.79 10.07 20.14
CA ASP A 30 0.09 11.07 20.77
C ASP A 30 1.26 11.42 19.84
N ILE A 31 1.16 12.58 19.16
CA ILE A 31 2.19 13.08 18.23
C ILE A 31 3.48 13.42 18.99
N ASP A 32 3.38 14.02 20.18
CA ASP A 32 4.56 14.42 20.94
C ASP A 32 5.34 13.19 21.43
N LYS A 33 4.65 12.10 21.74
CA LYS A 33 5.28 10.80 22.03
C LYS A 33 6.03 10.27 20.81
N LEU A 34 5.45 10.37 19.59
CA LEU A 34 6.15 9.96 18.36
C LEU A 34 7.43 10.76 18.18
N VAL A 35 7.36 12.10 18.31
CA VAL A 35 8.52 12.98 18.17
C VAL A 35 9.59 12.63 19.21
N ARG A 36 9.22 12.49 20.48
CA ARG A 36 10.18 12.09 21.53
C ARG A 36 10.88 10.77 21.21
N ILE A 37 10.13 9.76 20.70
CA ILE A 37 10.72 8.48 20.30
C ILE A 37 11.74 8.68 19.17
N LEU A 38 11.40 9.47 18.14
CA LEU A 38 12.30 9.72 17.02
C LEU A 38 13.58 10.43 17.47
N THR A 39 13.46 11.50 18.29
CA THR A 39 14.61 12.23 18.85
C THR A 39 15.46 11.34 19.76
N GLU A 40 14.84 10.49 20.60
CA GLU A 40 15.57 9.55 21.45
C GLU A 40 16.33 8.50 20.63
N LEU A 41 15.74 7.96 19.57
CA LEU A 41 16.43 7.03 18.69
C LEU A 41 17.64 7.68 18.02
N GLN A 42 17.48 8.91 17.52
CA GLN A 42 18.59 9.68 16.92
C GLN A 42 19.70 9.96 17.93
N SER A 43 19.37 10.34 19.17
CA SER A 43 20.36 10.61 20.23
C SER A 43 21.19 9.37 20.60
N LYS A 44 20.63 8.18 20.39
CA LYS A 44 21.31 6.88 20.56
C LYS A 44 22.03 6.41 19.29
N GLY A 45 22.11 7.22 18.23
CA GLY A 45 22.76 6.88 16.97
C GLY A 45 21.93 5.91 16.09
N ILE A 46 20.66 5.67 16.43
CA ILE A 46 19.76 4.81 15.66
C ILE A 46 19.08 5.66 14.57
N LYS A 47 19.42 5.41 13.32
CA LYS A 47 18.82 6.12 12.18
C LYS A 47 17.48 5.50 11.80
N VAL A 48 16.41 6.32 11.82
CA VAL A 48 15.11 5.99 11.24
C VAL A 48 15.09 6.51 9.80
N ASN A 49 15.32 5.62 8.85
CA ASN A 49 15.36 6.00 7.43
C ASN A 49 13.95 6.11 6.81
N HIS A 50 13.00 5.28 7.27
CA HIS A 50 11.64 5.24 6.75
C HIS A 50 10.62 5.27 7.88
N LEU A 51 9.65 6.15 7.76
CA LEU A 51 8.48 6.23 8.62
C LEU A 51 7.23 5.92 7.78
N ASN A 52 6.60 4.78 8.08
CA ASN A 52 5.43 4.31 7.36
C ASN A 52 4.18 4.69 8.15
N ILE A 53 3.39 5.62 7.63
CA ILE A 53 2.08 5.99 8.18
C ILE A 53 1.06 4.96 7.70
N THR A 54 0.41 4.31 8.63
CA THR A 54 -0.55 3.24 8.37
C THR A 54 -1.63 3.21 9.46
N GLY A 55 -2.50 2.21 9.43
CA GLY A 55 -3.55 2.05 10.44
C GLY A 55 -4.54 0.98 10.03
N GLY A 56 -5.82 1.19 10.34
CA GLY A 56 -6.91 0.63 9.56
C GLY A 56 -6.91 1.36 8.21
N GLU A 57 -7.49 2.59 8.18
CA GLU A 57 -7.33 3.49 7.03
C GLU A 57 -6.94 4.90 7.54
N PRO A 58 -5.73 5.39 7.22
CA PRO A 58 -5.26 6.69 7.70
C PRO A 58 -6.12 7.87 7.28
N SER A 59 -6.78 7.80 6.13
CA SER A 59 -7.59 8.90 5.62
C SER A 59 -8.79 9.26 6.50
N ILE A 60 -9.31 8.32 7.29
CA ILE A 60 -10.43 8.62 8.21
C ILE A 60 -9.99 9.54 9.37
N VAL A 61 -8.69 9.70 9.57
CA VAL A 61 -8.08 10.63 10.54
C VAL A 61 -7.12 11.60 9.85
N SER A 62 -7.41 12.01 8.61
CA SER A 62 -6.55 12.90 7.80
C SER A 62 -6.07 14.15 8.56
N PRO A 63 -6.89 14.85 9.37
CA PRO A 63 -6.42 16.00 10.15
C PRO A 63 -5.28 15.66 11.13
N LEU A 64 -5.29 14.44 11.69
CA LEU A 64 -4.21 13.96 12.55
C LEU A 64 -2.95 13.67 11.71
N VAL A 65 -3.12 13.04 10.54
CA VAL A 65 -1.99 12.73 9.65
C VAL A 65 -1.32 14.00 9.16
N PHE A 66 -2.08 15.03 8.78
CA PHE A 66 -1.52 16.34 8.42
C PHE A 66 -0.73 16.97 9.56
N LYS A 67 -1.23 16.94 10.79
CA LYS A 67 -0.48 17.41 11.97
C LYS A 67 0.82 16.64 12.19
N ILE A 68 0.84 15.34 11.94
CA ILE A 68 2.07 14.53 12.01
C ILE A 68 3.06 15.00 10.94
N ILE A 69 2.61 15.17 9.70
CA ILE A 69 3.46 15.66 8.60
C ILE A 69 4.04 17.03 8.93
N ASP A 70 3.20 17.97 9.37
CA ASP A 70 3.63 19.32 9.74
C ASP A 70 4.68 19.29 10.85
N ARG A 71 4.48 18.43 11.86
CA ARG A 71 5.39 18.28 13.00
C ARG A 71 6.73 17.66 12.61
N LEU A 72 6.75 16.83 11.55
CA LEU A 72 7.97 16.20 11.01
C LEU A 72 8.61 17.00 9.86
N ASN A 73 7.99 18.12 9.45
CA ASN A 73 8.49 18.98 8.39
C ASN A 73 9.49 20.01 8.93
N CYS A 74 10.61 19.51 9.50
CA CYS A 74 11.70 20.32 10.04
C CYS A 74 13.04 19.66 9.71
N ASP A 75 14.13 20.41 9.87
CA ASP A 75 15.49 19.95 9.52
C ASP A 75 15.90 18.67 10.26
N GLU A 76 15.47 18.53 11.53
CA GLU A 76 15.76 17.35 12.35
C GLU A 76 15.27 16.05 11.71
N PHE A 77 14.11 16.09 11.02
CA PHE A 77 13.47 14.91 10.43
C PHE A 77 13.45 14.91 8.90
N SER A 78 14.14 15.86 8.25
CA SER A 78 14.16 16.03 6.78
C SER A 78 14.66 14.80 6.03
N ASN A 79 15.56 14.03 6.64
CA ASN A 79 16.12 12.81 6.05
C ASN A 79 15.24 11.58 6.22
N ILE A 80 14.11 11.66 6.92
CA ILE A 80 13.18 10.55 7.08
C ILE A 80 12.29 10.47 5.84
N HIS A 81 12.36 9.33 5.14
CA HIS A 81 11.45 9.00 4.05
C HIS A 81 10.05 8.73 4.61
N LEU A 82 9.08 9.61 4.30
CA LEU A 82 7.69 9.44 4.69
C LEU A 82 6.93 8.60 3.66
N HIS A 83 6.35 7.51 4.12
CA HIS A 83 5.58 6.59 3.31
C HIS A 83 4.15 6.46 3.84
N LEU A 84 3.16 6.55 2.93
CA LEU A 84 1.75 6.35 3.25
C LEU A 84 1.29 4.97 2.76
N ASN A 85 0.60 4.22 3.64
CA ASN A 85 -0.17 3.03 3.25
C ASN A 85 -1.65 3.34 3.36
N THR A 86 -2.39 3.25 2.26
CA THR A 86 -3.83 3.52 2.18
C THR A 86 -4.48 2.61 1.14
N TYR A 87 -5.78 2.37 1.21
CA TYR A 87 -6.47 1.77 0.07
C TYR A 87 -6.86 2.78 -1.03
N GLY A 88 -6.75 4.08 -0.77
CA GLY A 88 -6.63 5.14 -1.78
C GLY A 88 -7.88 5.52 -2.55
N ILE A 89 -9.01 4.84 -2.39
CA ILE A 89 -10.19 4.97 -3.25
C ILE A 89 -11.27 5.92 -2.74
N LEU A 90 -11.13 6.45 -1.54
CA LEU A 90 -12.03 7.49 -1.02
C LEU A 90 -11.52 8.88 -1.37
N SER A 91 -12.43 9.85 -1.44
CA SER A 91 -12.09 11.26 -1.65
C SER A 91 -11.10 11.79 -0.62
N GLU A 92 -11.28 11.42 0.65
CA GLU A 92 -10.38 11.77 1.75
C GLU A 92 -8.99 11.14 1.58
N SER A 93 -8.92 9.90 1.10
CA SER A 93 -7.65 9.24 0.81
C SER A 93 -6.92 9.94 -0.32
N GLN A 94 -7.62 10.30 -1.40
CA GLN A 94 -7.04 11.02 -2.53
C GLN A 94 -6.52 12.39 -2.09
N LYS A 95 -7.28 13.13 -1.29
CA LYS A 95 -6.84 14.40 -0.72
C LYS A 95 -5.60 14.24 0.16
N LEU A 96 -5.52 13.17 0.95
CA LEU A 96 -4.33 12.88 1.76
C LEU A 96 -3.11 12.58 0.88
N MET A 97 -3.30 11.85 -0.22
CA MET A 97 -2.23 11.48 -1.16
C MET A 97 -1.63 12.67 -1.93
N THR A 98 -2.35 13.80 -2.08
CA THR A 98 -1.83 14.99 -2.76
C THR A 98 -0.78 15.76 -1.95
N HIS A 99 -0.57 15.42 -0.68
CA HIS A 99 0.37 16.17 0.15
C HIS A 99 1.82 16.01 -0.35
N PRO A 100 2.57 17.11 -0.62
CA PRO A 100 3.87 17.08 -1.29
C PRO A 100 4.97 16.39 -0.48
N ARG A 101 4.82 16.32 0.86
CA ARG A 101 5.82 15.73 1.78
C ARG A 101 5.90 14.19 1.69
N TRP A 102 4.94 13.53 1.06
CA TRP A 102 5.07 12.09 0.82
C TRP A 102 6.23 11.82 -0.14
N ASP A 103 7.12 10.93 0.26
CA ASP A 103 8.20 10.44 -0.61
C ASP A 103 7.75 9.21 -1.41
N SER A 104 6.82 8.43 -0.85
CA SER A 104 6.15 7.33 -1.56
C SER A 104 4.81 6.98 -0.93
N ILE A 105 3.93 6.37 -1.73
CA ILE A 105 2.59 5.97 -1.34
C ILE A 105 2.36 4.53 -1.82
N SER A 106 1.93 3.64 -0.93
CA SER A 106 1.41 2.32 -1.30
C SER A 106 -0.10 2.32 -1.23
N MET A 107 -0.71 2.13 -2.39
CA MET A 107 -2.15 1.95 -2.51
C MET A 107 -2.48 0.45 -2.51
N SER A 108 -3.26 0.01 -1.53
CA SER A 108 -3.81 -1.35 -1.51
C SER A 108 -4.93 -1.44 -2.54
N LEU A 109 -4.69 -2.11 -3.67
CA LEU A 109 -5.64 -2.23 -4.78
C LEU A 109 -5.64 -3.68 -5.26
N HIS A 110 -6.69 -4.43 -4.89
CA HIS A 110 -6.69 -5.89 -5.00
C HIS A 110 -7.49 -6.42 -6.20
N HIS A 111 -8.05 -5.53 -7.02
CA HIS A 111 -8.70 -5.87 -8.28
C HIS A 111 -8.87 -4.63 -9.16
N TYR A 112 -8.90 -4.82 -10.48
CA TYR A 112 -9.15 -3.79 -11.49
C TYR A 112 -10.65 -3.55 -11.75
N ASP A 113 -11.52 -4.52 -11.45
CA ASP A 113 -12.98 -4.40 -11.57
C ASP A 113 -13.57 -3.84 -10.26
N LEU A 114 -14.34 -2.74 -10.38
CA LEU A 114 -14.91 -2.04 -9.22
C LEU A 114 -15.90 -2.88 -8.42
N ASN A 115 -16.66 -3.77 -9.08
CA ASN A 115 -17.64 -4.61 -8.39
C ASN A 115 -16.94 -5.67 -7.55
N LYS A 116 -15.92 -6.32 -8.12
CA LYS A 116 -15.08 -7.29 -7.41
C LYS A 116 -14.28 -6.62 -6.29
N LEU A 117 -13.77 -5.41 -6.54
CA LEU A 117 -13.06 -4.63 -5.52
C LEU A 117 -14.00 -4.23 -4.36
N SER A 118 -15.22 -3.82 -4.68
CA SER A 118 -16.27 -3.52 -3.68
C SER A 118 -16.62 -4.75 -2.82
N GLN A 119 -16.69 -5.93 -3.42
CA GLN A 119 -16.87 -7.19 -2.69
C GLN A 119 -15.69 -7.48 -1.76
N LEU A 120 -14.45 -7.33 -2.25
CA LEU A 120 -13.24 -7.56 -1.47
C LEU A 120 -13.12 -6.61 -0.27
N TYR A 121 -13.51 -5.36 -0.46
CA TYR A 121 -13.46 -4.36 0.61
C TYR A 121 -14.69 -4.36 1.50
N GLY A 122 -15.76 -5.06 1.13
CA GLY A 122 -17.02 -5.06 1.88
C GLY A 122 -17.65 -3.68 2.03
N CYS A 123 -17.44 -2.80 1.05
CA CYS A 123 -18.00 -1.44 1.01
C CYS A 123 -18.26 -1.00 -0.43
N SER A 124 -19.17 -0.05 -0.62
CA SER A 124 -19.44 0.55 -1.92
C SER A 124 -18.27 1.43 -2.36
N ILE A 125 -17.93 1.32 -3.64
CA ILE A 125 -16.87 2.13 -4.27
C ILE A 125 -17.51 3.00 -5.33
N ASP A 126 -17.19 4.31 -5.31
CA ASP A 126 -17.66 5.25 -6.32
C ASP A 126 -17.02 4.93 -7.69
N ALA A 127 -17.79 5.15 -8.79
CA ALA A 127 -17.30 4.95 -10.14
C ALA A 127 -16.08 5.84 -10.49
N ASN A 128 -15.92 6.96 -9.80
CA ASN A 128 -14.82 7.90 -9.97
C ASN A 128 -13.62 7.61 -9.03
N ALA A 129 -13.62 6.49 -8.32
CA ALA A 129 -12.61 6.14 -7.32
C ALA A 129 -11.15 6.16 -7.82
N PHE A 130 -10.95 6.03 -9.13
CA PHE A 130 -9.62 6.04 -9.75
C PHE A 130 -9.25 7.36 -10.44
N GLN A 131 -9.95 8.45 -10.13
CA GLN A 131 -9.61 9.80 -10.62
C GLN A 131 -8.67 10.49 -9.62
N PHE A 132 -7.37 10.21 -9.72
CA PHE A 132 -6.33 10.72 -8.82
C PHE A 132 -5.88 12.14 -9.16
N GLN A 133 -6.81 13.12 -9.12
CA GLN A 133 -6.47 14.51 -9.43
C GLN A 133 -5.47 15.09 -8.42
N GLY A 134 -4.36 15.65 -8.95
CA GLY A 134 -3.32 16.27 -8.14
C GLY A 134 -2.40 15.31 -7.37
N VAL A 135 -2.62 14.00 -7.49
CA VAL A 135 -1.72 12.99 -6.92
C VAL A 135 -0.51 12.81 -7.84
N ASP A 136 0.68 12.84 -7.26
CA ASP A 136 1.92 12.51 -7.98
C ASP A 136 2.01 10.98 -8.17
N MET A 137 1.60 10.52 -9.34
CA MET A 137 1.56 9.09 -9.66
C MET A 137 2.95 8.44 -9.65
N GLN A 138 4.03 9.20 -9.82
CA GLN A 138 5.40 8.67 -9.77
C GLN A 138 5.82 8.24 -8.35
N LYS A 139 5.13 8.74 -7.33
CA LYS A 139 5.32 8.31 -5.93
C LYS A 139 4.44 7.12 -5.54
N MET A 140 3.54 6.69 -6.43
CA MET A 140 2.57 5.63 -6.16
C MET A 140 3.15 4.23 -6.41
N ASN A 141 2.81 3.32 -5.52
CA ASN A 141 2.97 1.88 -5.72
C ASN A 141 1.62 1.22 -5.49
N VAL A 142 1.24 0.27 -6.32
CA VAL A 142 0.08 -0.58 -6.08
C VAL A 142 0.52 -1.84 -5.33
N SER A 143 -0.21 -2.22 -4.28
CA SER A 143 -0.07 -3.51 -3.61
C SER A 143 -1.33 -4.33 -3.87
N CYS A 144 -1.19 -5.46 -4.53
CA CYS A 144 -2.27 -6.34 -4.92
C CYS A 144 -2.13 -7.71 -4.25
N ASN A 145 -3.09 -8.08 -3.41
CA ASN A 145 -3.14 -9.42 -2.85
C ASN A 145 -3.64 -10.42 -3.89
N LEU A 146 -2.95 -11.56 -3.97
CA LEU A 146 -3.42 -12.73 -4.71
C LEU A 146 -4.50 -13.42 -3.88
N ILE A 147 -5.70 -13.54 -4.45
CA ILE A 147 -6.88 -14.07 -3.75
C ILE A 147 -7.64 -14.98 -4.72
N LYS A 148 -7.91 -16.20 -4.30
CA LYS A 148 -8.67 -17.18 -5.09
C LYS A 148 -10.02 -16.63 -5.53
N GLY A 149 -10.34 -16.79 -6.80
CA GLY A 149 -11.55 -16.24 -7.44
C GLY A 149 -11.45 -14.77 -7.86
N TYR A 150 -10.31 -14.12 -7.61
CA TYR A 150 -10.03 -12.73 -7.97
C TYR A 150 -8.77 -12.63 -8.84
N ILE A 151 -7.64 -12.22 -8.28
CA ILE A 151 -6.36 -12.26 -8.98
C ILE A 151 -5.66 -13.55 -8.55
N ASP A 152 -5.90 -14.63 -9.27
CA ASP A 152 -5.49 -15.99 -8.90
C ASP A 152 -4.85 -16.80 -10.04
N ASN A 153 -4.64 -16.17 -11.19
CA ASN A 153 -4.03 -16.80 -12.36
C ASN A 153 -3.35 -15.77 -13.25
N ALA A 154 -2.55 -16.24 -14.21
CA ALA A 154 -1.79 -15.38 -15.12
C ALA A 154 -2.66 -14.40 -15.92
N ASN A 155 -3.86 -14.80 -16.37
CA ASN A 155 -4.74 -13.92 -17.12
C ASN A 155 -5.29 -12.77 -16.28
N GLU A 156 -5.71 -13.03 -15.05
CA GLU A 156 -6.20 -12.00 -14.14
C GLU A 156 -5.04 -11.09 -13.67
N ALA A 157 -3.84 -11.65 -13.43
CA ALA A 157 -2.65 -10.88 -13.14
C ALA A 157 -2.27 -9.97 -14.32
N HIS A 158 -2.36 -10.44 -15.56
CA HIS A 158 -2.12 -9.64 -16.76
C HIS A 158 -3.07 -8.44 -16.86
N LYS A 159 -4.37 -8.65 -16.66
CA LYS A 159 -5.35 -7.56 -16.66
C LYS A 159 -5.06 -6.53 -15.54
N MET A 160 -4.60 -6.99 -14.37
CA MET A 160 -4.21 -6.11 -13.29
C MET A 160 -2.95 -5.29 -13.61
N LEU A 161 -1.97 -5.87 -14.33
CA LEU A 161 -0.80 -5.16 -14.86
C LEU A 161 -1.22 -4.09 -15.86
N ASP A 162 -2.09 -4.43 -16.83
CA ASP A 162 -2.62 -3.46 -17.80
C ASP A 162 -3.34 -2.30 -17.11
N PHE A 163 -4.12 -2.61 -16.09
CA PHE A 163 -4.83 -1.60 -15.31
C PHE A 163 -3.88 -0.68 -14.54
N ALA A 164 -2.87 -1.23 -13.86
CA ALA A 164 -1.86 -0.45 -13.16
C ALA A 164 -1.06 0.45 -14.11
N LEU A 165 -0.72 -0.07 -15.29
CA LEU A 165 -0.04 0.70 -16.34
C LEU A 165 -0.93 1.84 -16.86
N ALA A 166 -2.23 1.60 -17.04
CA ALA A 166 -3.21 2.61 -17.46
C ALA A 166 -3.39 3.71 -16.39
N LEU A 167 -3.32 3.36 -15.10
CA LEU A 167 -3.31 4.33 -14.01
C LEU A 167 -2.05 5.21 -13.98
N GLY A 168 -0.98 4.81 -14.66
CA GLY A 168 0.29 5.53 -14.71
C GLY A 168 1.16 5.38 -13.46
N VAL A 169 0.92 4.34 -12.65
CA VAL A 169 1.79 4.04 -11.50
C VAL A 169 3.09 3.38 -12.00
N PRO A 170 4.25 3.68 -11.38
CA PRO A 170 5.53 3.08 -11.79
C PRO A 170 5.72 1.65 -11.31
N ARG A 171 4.96 1.22 -10.30
CA ARG A 171 5.17 -0.09 -9.65
C ARG A 171 3.88 -0.75 -9.21
N ILE A 172 3.87 -2.09 -9.31
CA ILE A 172 2.88 -2.95 -8.67
C ILE A 172 3.59 -4.12 -7.98
N GLY A 173 3.18 -4.44 -6.75
CA GLY A 173 3.62 -5.63 -6.04
C GLY A 173 2.46 -6.60 -5.85
N PHE A 174 2.63 -7.85 -6.27
CA PHE A 174 1.71 -8.93 -5.95
C PHE A 174 2.16 -9.63 -4.68
N VAL A 175 1.22 -9.86 -3.78
CA VAL A 175 1.50 -10.38 -2.44
C VAL A 175 0.56 -11.55 -2.14
N ALA A 176 1.11 -12.69 -1.73
CA ALA A 176 0.30 -13.78 -1.21
C ALA A 176 -0.34 -13.40 0.13
N LEU A 177 -1.55 -13.88 0.40
CA LEU A 177 -2.24 -13.60 1.65
C LEU A 177 -1.44 -14.10 2.87
N MET A 178 -1.38 -13.29 3.90
CA MET A 178 -0.95 -13.79 5.21
C MET A 178 -2.06 -14.65 5.80
N LYS A 179 -1.76 -15.89 6.20
CA LYS A 179 -2.74 -16.88 6.69
C LYS A 179 -3.25 -16.57 8.12
N VAL A 180 -3.69 -15.32 8.34
CA VAL A 180 -4.08 -14.79 9.67
C VAL A 180 -5.45 -15.26 10.16
N ASN A 181 -6.36 -15.62 9.25
CA ASN A 181 -7.71 -16.09 9.56
C ASN A 181 -8.12 -17.23 8.61
N GLU A 182 -9.32 -17.77 8.78
CA GLU A 182 -9.84 -18.88 7.96
C GLU A 182 -9.99 -18.46 6.49
N TYR A 183 -10.61 -17.30 6.22
CA TYR A 183 -10.75 -16.77 4.86
C TYR A 183 -9.40 -16.71 4.13
N CYS A 184 -8.35 -16.21 4.82
CA CYS A 184 -7.02 -16.11 4.23
C CYS A 184 -6.39 -17.48 3.93
N ARG A 185 -6.70 -18.51 4.72
CA ARG A 185 -6.20 -19.87 4.48
C ARG A 185 -6.90 -20.54 3.31
N GLU A 186 -8.22 -20.38 3.21
CA GLU A 186 -9.05 -20.99 2.16
C GLU A 186 -8.85 -20.33 0.79
N ASN A 187 -8.54 -19.03 0.76
CA ASN A 187 -8.38 -18.24 -0.46
C ASN A 187 -6.91 -17.90 -0.75
N PHE A 188 -5.98 -18.59 -0.12
CA PHE A 188 -4.55 -18.43 -0.34
C PHE A 188 -4.15 -18.92 -1.72
N ILE A 189 -3.33 -18.13 -2.42
CA ILE A 189 -2.66 -18.47 -3.67
C ILE A 189 -1.17 -18.20 -3.47
N ASP A 190 -0.34 -19.18 -3.81
CA ASP A 190 1.11 -18.96 -3.82
C ASP A 190 1.51 -18.12 -5.02
N LEU A 191 2.56 -17.32 -4.85
CA LEU A 191 3.11 -16.51 -5.93
C LEU A 191 3.55 -17.36 -7.14
N GLU A 192 4.02 -18.59 -6.89
CA GLU A 192 4.47 -19.52 -7.93
C GLU A 192 3.30 -20.07 -8.77
N GLU A 193 2.07 -20.10 -8.23
CA GLU A 193 0.87 -20.59 -8.95
C GLU A 193 0.42 -19.64 -10.07
N ILE A 194 0.91 -18.41 -10.10
CA ILE A 194 0.51 -17.41 -11.11
C ILE A 194 1.12 -17.66 -12.48
N HIS A 195 2.24 -18.39 -12.57
CA HIS A 195 2.95 -18.63 -13.84
C HIS A 195 3.31 -17.33 -14.59
N TRP A 196 4.05 -16.44 -13.90
CA TRP A 196 4.42 -15.10 -14.39
C TRP A 196 5.06 -15.11 -15.77
N GLU A 197 5.82 -16.16 -16.11
CA GLU A 197 6.48 -16.38 -17.39
C GLU A 197 5.50 -16.57 -18.56
N ALA A 198 4.24 -16.91 -18.27
CA ALA A 198 3.20 -17.06 -19.28
C ALA A 198 2.52 -15.72 -19.62
N ILE A 199 2.77 -14.66 -18.86
CA ILE A 199 2.17 -13.34 -19.10
C ILE A 199 2.95 -12.63 -20.21
N PRO A 200 2.31 -12.19 -21.30
CA PRO A 200 2.96 -11.45 -22.35
C PRO A 200 3.63 -10.16 -21.81
N HIS A 201 4.78 -9.81 -22.37
CA HIS A 201 5.51 -8.59 -22.03
C HIS A 201 6.05 -8.51 -20.60
N VAL A 202 5.99 -9.61 -19.83
CA VAL A 202 6.63 -9.71 -18.51
C VAL A 202 8.02 -10.33 -18.67
N TYR A 203 9.02 -9.65 -18.12
CA TYR A 203 10.41 -10.06 -18.20
C TYR A 203 11.00 -10.16 -16.79
N PHE A 204 11.59 -11.29 -16.45
CA PHE A 204 12.29 -11.45 -15.19
C PHE A 204 13.51 -10.54 -15.14
N THR A 205 13.63 -9.76 -14.09
CA THR A 205 14.83 -8.96 -13.81
C THR A 205 15.60 -9.57 -12.66
N LYS A 206 16.92 -9.43 -12.68
CA LYS A 206 17.76 -9.89 -11.60
C LYS A 206 17.27 -9.29 -10.29
N SER A 207 16.88 -10.15 -9.35
CA SER A 207 16.42 -9.72 -8.03
C SER A 207 17.44 -8.77 -7.41
N MET A 208 17.05 -7.55 -7.12
CA MET A 208 17.81 -6.68 -6.22
C MET A 208 17.52 -7.19 -4.80
N ASN A 209 18.40 -8.04 -4.27
CA ASN A 209 18.30 -8.55 -2.91
C ASN A 209 18.23 -7.38 -1.92
N ARG A 210 17.04 -7.10 -1.45
CA ARG A 210 16.80 -6.10 -0.39
C ARG A 210 17.11 -6.65 1.01
N GLY A 211 17.80 -7.78 1.11
CA GLY A 211 18.18 -8.46 2.34
C GLY A 211 18.35 -9.95 2.10
N GLN A 212 19.11 -10.63 2.96
CA GLN A 212 19.42 -12.07 2.82
C GLN A 212 18.18 -12.97 2.90
N ASP A 213 17.08 -12.49 3.49
CA ASP A 213 15.86 -13.26 3.72
C ASP A 213 14.70 -12.88 2.77
N CYS A 214 14.89 -11.93 1.85
CA CYS A 214 13.84 -11.55 0.91
C CYS A 214 13.85 -12.49 -0.30
N LYS A 215 12.78 -13.28 -0.44
CA LYS A 215 12.53 -14.14 -1.62
C LYS A 215 11.75 -13.40 -2.71
N CYS A 216 11.74 -12.06 -2.71
CA CYS A 216 11.02 -11.28 -3.70
C CYS A 216 11.64 -11.47 -5.09
N SER A 217 10.82 -11.72 -6.09
CA SER A 217 11.17 -11.70 -7.51
C SER A 217 10.73 -10.37 -8.11
N ASN A 218 11.56 -9.78 -8.95
CA ASN A 218 11.24 -8.57 -9.67
C ASN A 218 11.10 -8.88 -11.15
N PHE A 219 10.09 -8.25 -11.75
CA PHE A 219 9.78 -8.36 -13.17
C PHE A 219 9.64 -6.95 -13.75
N LEU A 220 9.85 -6.83 -15.05
CA LEU A 220 9.45 -5.66 -15.82
C LEU A 220 8.27 -6.05 -16.70
N TYR A 221 7.22 -5.26 -16.68
CA TYR A 221 6.15 -5.32 -17.63
C TYR A 221 6.31 -4.17 -18.63
N ASN A 222 6.60 -4.47 -19.89
CA ASN A 222 6.88 -3.49 -20.94
C ASN A 222 5.86 -3.62 -22.05
N LYS A 223 4.93 -2.68 -22.14
CA LYS A 223 3.89 -2.62 -23.14
C LYS A 223 3.76 -1.21 -23.69
N ASP A 224 3.75 -1.08 -25.03
CA ASP A 224 3.56 0.19 -25.73
C ASP A 224 4.54 1.31 -25.27
N LEU A 225 5.82 0.97 -25.08
CA LEU A 225 6.89 1.86 -24.60
C LEU A 225 6.70 2.38 -23.17
N LYS A 226 5.76 1.82 -22.41
CA LYS A 226 5.58 2.09 -20.98
C LYS A 226 6.12 0.91 -20.17
N ILE A 227 6.76 1.23 -19.04
CA ILE A 227 7.39 0.24 -18.17
C ILE A 227 6.75 0.32 -16.80
N LEU A 228 6.42 -0.85 -16.24
CA LEU A 228 5.93 -1.05 -14.90
C LEU A 228 6.85 -2.05 -14.18
N GLU A 229 7.29 -1.73 -12.95
CA GLU A 229 8.10 -2.59 -12.08
C GLU A 229 7.22 -3.37 -11.08
#